data_929a770d578bdb1ef1f23e1e24b37305
#
_entry.id   929a770d578bdb1ef1f23e1e24b37305
#
_cell.length_a   1.000
_cell.length_b   1.000
_cell.length_c   1.000
_cell.angle_alpha   90.00
_cell.angle_beta   90.00
_cell.angle_gamma   90.00
#
_symmetry.space_group_name_H-M   'P 1'
#
loop_
_entity.id
_entity.type
_entity.pdbx_description
1 polymer ?
#
loop_
_entity_poly.entity_id
_entity_poly.type
_entity_poly.pdbx_seq_one_letter_code
_entity_poly.pdbx_strand_id
1 'polypeptide(L)'
;SSLYEEPTMKRVYYSGYISVNTYDKRLPTLKQPPLVRENRLYQADWLLRFYQFKVDEIVDDQSPNLDLEIDPKLAWALRHPEFFPVNIQTADYEAILRVPGIGVKSARLIVASRRFSRIGFYELKKMGAVMKKAKYFITCNELPEKTIHELGAYGVRKLLLPTPRKKIDERQLSFDFGDTEEAAPTNE
;
A
#
# COMPACT_ATOMS: atom_id res chain seq x y z
N SER A 1 -1.91 19.33 -0.77
CA SER A 1 -2.43 19.40 -2.14
C SER A 1 -1.93 20.62 -2.88
N SER A 2 -1.78 21.78 -2.21
CA SER A 2 -1.32 23.04 -2.83
C SER A 2 -0.03 22.94 -3.65
N LEU A 3 0.91 22.07 -3.25
CA LEU A 3 2.17 21.88 -4.00
C LEU A 3 1.96 21.36 -5.42
N TYR A 4 0.91 20.57 -5.67
CA TYR A 4 0.60 20.04 -7.00
C TYR A 4 -0.31 20.95 -7.84
N GLU A 5 -0.77 22.04 -7.28
CA GLU A 5 -1.47 23.12 -8.02
C GLU A 5 -0.48 23.99 -8.81
N GLU A 6 0.80 23.96 -8.41
CA GLU A 6 1.89 24.60 -9.16
C GLU A 6 2.18 23.85 -10.47
N PRO A 7 2.01 24.48 -11.67
CA PRO A 7 2.15 23.80 -12.95
C PRO A 7 3.53 23.19 -13.21
N THR A 8 4.54 23.67 -12.50
CA THR A 8 5.95 23.25 -12.64
C THR A 8 6.30 22.06 -11.76
N MET A 9 5.50 21.78 -10.71
CA MET A 9 5.81 20.72 -9.76
C MET A 9 5.31 19.36 -10.25
N LYS A 10 6.24 18.48 -10.60
CA LYS A 10 5.93 17.13 -11.09
C LYS A 10 5.96 16.06 -10.01
N ARG A 11 6.79 16.23 -8.98
CA ARG A 11 6.99 15.22 -7.93
C ARG A 11 7.59 15.82 -6.66
N VAL A 12 7.12 15.34 -5.52
CA VAL A 12 7.71 15.63 -4.19
C VAL A 12 8.54 14.43 -3.78
N TYR A 13 9.71 14.69 -3.20
CA TYR A 13 10.58 13.69 -2.59
C TYR A 13 10.49 13.80 -1.08
N TYR A 14 10.27 12.69 -0.43
CA TYR A 14 10.27 12.57 1.02
C TYR A 14 11.52 11.84 1.45
N SER A 15 12.10 12.24 2.58
CA SER A 15 13.19 11.49 3.21
C SER A 15 12.94 11.34 4.70
N GLY A 16 13.36 10.21 5.25
CA GLY A 16 13.35 10.00 6.70
C GLY A 16 14.31 10.96 7.38
N TYR A 17 13.84 11.64 8.43
CA TYR A 17 14.69 12.53 9.21
C TYR A 17 15.80 11.75 9.90
N ILE A 18 17.04 12.24 9.77
CA ILE A 18 18.21 11.73 10.47
C ILE A 18 18.68 12.79 11.46
N SER A 19 18.74 12.43 12.75
CA SER A 19 19.23 13.31 13.77
C SER A 19 20.75 13.51 13.62
N VAL A 20 21.17 14.73 13.27
CA VAL A 20 22.60 15.09 13.10
C VAL A 20 23.24 15.47 14.43
N ASN A 21 22.44 15.96 15.37
CA ASN A 21 22.90 16.36 16.69
C ASN A 21 21.85 16.14 17.79
N THR A 22 22.26 16.14 19.04
CA THR A 22 21.39 15.90 20.20
C THR A 22 21.23 17.15 21.09
N TYR A 23 21.87 18.26 20.74
CA TYR A 23 21.86 19.50 21.58
C TYR A 23 20.67 20.40 21.26
N ASP A 24 20.10 20.36 20.05
CA ASP A 24 18.91 21.13 19.73
C ASP A 24 17.64 20.36 20.15
N LYS A 25 17.11 20.74 21.34
CA LYS A 25 15.90 20.09 21.90
C LYS A 25 14.61 20.32 21.12
N ARG A 26 14.59 21.18 20.10
CA ARG A 26 13.45 21.39 19.20
C ARG A 26 13.33 20.29 18.16
N LEU A 27 14.40 19.56 17.91
CA LEU A 27 14.45 18.48 16.93
C LEU A 27 14.19 17.12 17.59
N PRO A 28 13.46 16.22 16.92
CA PRO A 28 13.22 14.88 17.45
C PRO A 28 14.52 14.08 17.49
N THR A 29 14.79 13.42 18.62
CA THR A 29 15.93 12.53 18.77
C THR A 29 15.52 11.12 18.37
N LEU A 30 15.82 10.72 17.14
CA LEU A 30 15.50 9.41 16.60
C LEU A 30 16.77 8.55 16.49
N LYS A 31 16.70 7.30 16.97
CA LYS A 31 17.81 6.34 16.83
C LYS A 31 18.01 5.88 15.38
N GLN A 32 16.94 5.85 14.60
CA GLN A 32 16.95 5.42 13.20
C GLN A 32 15.97 6.28 12.39
N PRO A 33 16.19 6.48 11.07
CA PRO A 33 15.27 7.21 10.23
C PRO A 33 13.92 6.48 10.14
N PRO A 34 12.78 7.20 10.18
CA PRO A 34 11.45 6.61 10.17
C PRO A 34 11.03 6.16 8.76
N LEU A 35 11.69 5.16 8.19
CA LEU A 35 11.48 4.67 6.82
C LEU A 35 10.04 4.22 6.54
N VAL A 36 9.35 3.66 7.54
CA VAL A 36 7.94 3.28 7.38
C VAL A 36 7.08 4.51 7.14
N ARG A 37 7.32 5.61 7.87
CA ARG A 37 6.60 6.88 7.69
C ARG A 37 6.88 7.50 6.32
N GLU A 38 8.13 7.47 5.87
CA GLU A 38 8.51 7.90 4.52
C GLU A 38 7.74 7.13 3.45
N ASN A 39 7.73 5.79 3.54
CA ASN A 39 6.96 4.94 2.63
C ASN A 39 5.47 5.25 2.63
N ARG A 40 4.86 5.55 3.79
CA ARG A 40 3.45 5.94 3.89
C ARG A 40 3.17 7.28 3.21
N LEU A 41 4.09 8.25 3.33
CA LEU A 41 3.99 9.53 2.62
C LEU A 41 4.01 9.34 1.10
N TYR A 42 4.93 8.51 0.57
CA TYR A 42 4.92 8.17 -0.86
C TYR A 42 3.64 7.47 -1.29
N GLN A 43 3.09 6.59 -0.48
CA GLN A 43 1.81 5.93 -0.78
C GLN A 43 0.64 6.93 -0.76
N ALA A 44 0.61 7.85 0.19
CA ALA A 44 -0.40 8.92 0.25
C ALA A 44 -0.29 9.85 -0.97
N ASP A 45 0.93 10.30 -1.32
CA ASP A 45 1.19 11.08 -2.52
C ASP A 45 0.69 10.38 -3.79
N TRP A 46 0.91 9.08 -3.87
CA TRP A 46 0.42 8.27 -4.98
C TRP A 46 -1.12 8.26 -5.08
N LEU A 47 -1.83 8.22 -3.93
CA LEU A 47 -3.28 8.29 -3.88
C LEU A 47 -3.80 9.64 -4.37
N LEU A 48 -3.16 10.74 -3.98
CA LEU A 48 -3.53 12.09 -4.42
C LEU A 48 -3.38 12.25 -5.94
N ARG A 49 -2.28 11.75 -6.51
CA ARG A 49 -1.93 11.97 -7.91
C ARG A 49 -2.67 11.05 -8.89
N PHE A 50 -2.94 9.82 -8.52
CA PHE A 50 -3.41 8.81 -9.47
C PHE A 50 -4.73 8.16 -9.10
N TYR A 51 -5.21 8.33 -7.87
CA TYR A 51 -6.43 7.69 -7.37
C TYR A 51 -7.54 8.68 -7.04
N GLN A 52 -7.33 9.96 -7.33
CA GLN A 52 -8.30 11.05 -7.11
C GLN A 52 -8.73 11.19 -5.64
N PHE A 53 -7.84 10.84 -4.72
CA PHE A 53 -8.07 11.12 -3.31
C PHE A 53 -7.75 12.58 -3.00
N LYS A 54 -8.50 13.15 -2.06
CA LYS A 54 -8.21 14.44 -1.45
C LYS A 54 -7.42 14.26 -0.17
N VAL A 55 -6.76 15.30 0.30
CA VAL A 55 -5.95 15.25 1.53
C VAL A 55 -6.81 14.95 2.74
N ASP A 56 -7.98 15.59 2.85
CA ASP A 56 -8.98 15.40 3.91
C ASP A 56 -9.57 13.99 3.97
N GLU A 57 -9.53 13.24 2.87
CA GLU A 57 -9.90 11.82 2.87
C GLU A 57 -8.79 10.93 3.46
N ILE A 58 -7.53 11.31 3.32
CA ILE A 58 -6.38 10.52 3.77
C ILE A 58 -6.06 10.79 5.24
N VAL A 59 -6.06 12.07 5.63
CA VAL A 59 -5.83 12.56 6.99
C VAL A 59 -6.88 13.61 7.31
N ASP A 60 -7.42 13.55 8.52
CA ASP A 60 -8.45 14.45 9.05
C ASP A 60 -8.15 14.81 10.51
N ASP A 61 -8.98 15.64 11.14
CA ASP A 61 -8.79 16.07 12.54
C ASP A 61 -8.85 14.89 13.54
N GLN A 62 -9.57 13.82 13.21
CA GLN A 62 -9.66 12.61 14.04
C GLN A 62 -8.48 11.66 13.80
N SER A 63 -7.93 11.68 12.59
CA SER A 63 -6.80 10.84 12.16
C SER A 63 -5.72 11.70 11.48
N PRO A 64 -5.02 12.57 12.24
CA PRO A 64 -4.09 13.56 11.67
C PRO A 64 -2.78 12.93 11.18
N ASN A 65 -2.55 11.65 11.46
CA ASN A 65 -1.34 10.94 11.06
C ASN A 65 -1.67 9.71 10.21
N LEU A 66 -0.77 9.40 9.27
CA LEU A 66 -0.83 8.16 8.49
C LEU A 66 -0.60 6.95 9.39
N ASP A 67 -1.39 5.91 9.18
CA ASP A 67 -1.21 4.62 9.85
C ASP A 67 0.12 3.97 9.41
N LEU A 68 0.91 3.50 10.37
CA LEU A 68 2.21 2.88 10.09
C LEU A 68 2.11 1.38 9.80
N GLU A 69 1.05 0.71 10.26
CA GLU A 69 0.89 -0.74 10.09
C GLU A 69 0.25 -1.09 8.75
N ILE A 70 -0.73 -0.29 8.30
CA ILE A 70 -1.47 -0.52 7.05
C ILE A 70 -1.26 0.61 6.06
N ASP A 71 -1.52 0.36 4.78
CA ASP A 71 -1.39 1.39 3.75
C ASP A 71 -2.54 2.42 3.83
N PRO A 72 -2.33 3.68 3.38
CA PRO A 72 -3.31 4.74 3.50
C PRO A 72 -4.64 4.47 2.83
N LYS A 73 -4.66 3.72 1.72
CA LYS A 73 -5.89 3.35 1.01
C LYS A 73 -6.73 2.35 1.83
N LEU A 74 -6.07 1.37 2.45
CA LEU A 74 -6.73 0.45 3.35
C LEU A 74 -7.22 1.17 4.61
N ALA A 75 -6.41 2.09 5.17
CA ALA A 75 -6.80 2.89 6.33
C ALA A 75 -8.08 3.70 6.04
N TRP A 76 -8.15 4.35 4.86
CA TRP A 76 -9.35 5.04 4.41
C TRP A 76 -10.56 4.11 4.31
N ALA A 77 -10.40 2.96 3.64
CA ALA A 77 -11.50 2.01 3.44
C ALA A 77 -12.06 1.44 4.76
N LEU A 78 -11.22 1.28 5.78
CA LEU A 78 -11.67 0.83 7.10
C LEU A 78 -12.41 1.92 7.89
N ARG A 79 -12.15 3.21 7.60
CA ARG A 79 -12.90 4.33 8.15
C ARG A 79 -14.25 4.57 7.45
N HIS A 80 -14.37 4.10 6.20
CA HIS A 80 -15.55 4.29 5.36
C HIS A 80 -16.19 2.96 4.93
N PRO A 81 -16.61 2.10 5.89
CA PRO A 81 -17.23 0.82 5.57
C PRO A 81 -18.53 0.97 4.78
N GLU A 82 -19.23 2.09 4.93
CA GLU A 82 -20.47 2.42 4.20
C GLU A 82 -20.29 2.50 2.69
N PHE A 83 -19.06 2.74 2.21
CA PHE A 83 -18.73 2.78 0.80
C PHE A 83 -18.66 1.39 0.16
N PHE A 84 -18.57 0.35 0.95
CA PHE A 84 -18.34 -1.03 0.52
C PHE A 84 -19.54 -1.94 0.86
N PRO A 85 -19.69 -3.09 0.19
CA PRO A 85 -18.85 -3.61 -0.89
C PRO A 85 -19.15 -2.95 -2.24
N VAL A 86 -18.10 -2.76 -3.05
CA VAL A 86 -18.22 -2.23 -4.41
C VAL A 86 -18.56 -3.36 -5.38
N ASN A 87 -19.64 -3.20 -6.15
CA ASN A 87 -20.00 -4.16 -7.18
C ASN A 87 -19.12 -3.96 -8.44
N ILE A 88 -18.25 -4.91 -8.68
CA ILE A 88 -17.26 -4.86 -9.79
C ILE A 88 -17.92 -4.78 -11.16
N GLN A 89 -19.13 -5.36 -11.32
CA GLN A 89 -19.82 -5.40 -12.61
C GLN A 89 -20.46 -4.06 -12.99
N THR A 90 -20.90 -3.27 -12.00
CA THR A 90 -21.73 -2.08 -12.23
C THR A 90 -21.10 -0.78 -11.77
N ALA A 91 -20.23 -0.83 -10.75
CA ALA A 91 -19.64 0.38 -10.17
C ALA A 91 -18.82 1.18 -11.20
N ASP A 92 -18.74 2.48 -11.02
CA ASP A 92 -17.90 3.34 -11.84
C ASP A 92 -16.39 3.10 -11.59
N TYR A 93 -15.57 3.70 -12.44
CA TYR A 93 -14.11 3.54 -12.37
C TYR A 93 -13.54 4.04 -11.04
N GLU A 94 -14.04 5.19 -10.56
CA GLU A 94 -13.59 5.81 -9.32
C GLU A 94 -13.90 4.94 -8.11
N ALA A 95 -15.09 4.37 -8.04
CA ALA A 95 -15.47 3.46 -6.96
C ALA A 95 -14.59 2.19 -6.95
N ILE A 96 -14.36 1.58 -8.11
CA ILE A 96 -13.45 0.44 -8.25
C ILE A 96 -12.03 0.81 -7.83
N LEU A 97 -11.58 2.01 -8.22
CA LEU A 97 -10.24 2.49 -7.91
C LEU A 97 -10.04 2.71 -6.40
N ARG A 98 -11.09 2.98 -5.62
CA ARG A 98 -11.05 3.14 -4.17
C ARG A 98 -10.90 1.81 -3.41
N VAL A 99 -11.16 0.67 -4.06
CA VAL A 99 -11.05 -0.65 -3.42
C VAL A 99 -9.61 -0.97 -3.05
N PRO A 100 -9.31 -1.32 -1.77
CA PRO A 100 -7.99 -1.79 -1.37
C PRO A 100 -7.55 -3.02 -2.17
N GLY A 101 -6.32 -2.97 -2.70
CA GLY A 101 -5.79 -4.06 -3.54
C GLY A 101 -6.10 -3.96 -5.03
N ILE A 102 -6.89 -2.97 -5.47
CA ILE A 102 -7.10 -2.69 -6.90
C ILE A 102 -6.33 -1.42 -7.27
N GLY A 103 -5.41 -1.54 -8.23
CA GLY A 103 -4.61 -0.44 -8.75
C GLY A 103 -5.21 0.19 -10.01
N VAL A 104 -4.66 1.32 -10.47
CA VAL A 104 -5.10 2.04 -11.69
C VAL A 104 -5.16 1.12 -12.90
N LYS A 105 -4.13 0.30 -13.13
CA LYS A 105 -4.09 -0.65 -14.24
C LYS A 105 -5.20 -1.69 -14.14
N SER A 106 -5.38 -2.29 -12.96
CA SER A 106 -6.42 -3.29 -12.70
C SER A 106 -7.81 -2.70 -12.84
N ALA A 107 -8.07 -1.51 -12.30
CA ALA A 107 -9.37 -0.83 -12.42
C ALA A 107 -9.74 -0.56 -13.89
N ARG A 108 -8.79 -0.09 -14.71
CA ARG A 108 -9.01 0.12 -16.15
C ARG A 108 -9.34 -1.19 -16.88
N LEU A 109 -8.61 -2.28 -16.59
CA LEU A 109 -8.86 -3.59 -17.17
C LEU A 109 -10.24 -4.13 -16.77
N ILE A 110 -10.63 -3.98 -15.50
CA ILE A 110 -11.95 -4.38 -15.00
C ILE A 110 -13.06 -3.67 -15.78
N VAL A 111 -13.01 -2.33 -15.87
CA VAL A 111 -14.03 -1.54 -16.58
C VAL A 111 -14.10 -1.91 -18.07
N ALA A 112 -12.98 -2.17 -18.71
CA ALA A 112 -12.94 -2.60 -20.11
C ALA A 112 -13.51 -4.01 -20.29
N SER A 113 -13.10 -4.97 -19.46
CA SER A 113 -13.42 -6.41 -19.63
C SER A 113 -14.85 -6.77 -19.27
N ARG A 114 -15.45 -6.10 -18.27
CA ARG A 114 -16.83 -6.38 -17.83
C ARG A 114 -17.90 -6.17 -18.90
N ARG A 115 -17.57 -5.44 -19.99
CA ARG A 115 -18.46 -5.26 -21.14
C ARG A 115 -18.64 -6.55 -21.96
N PHE A 116 -17.68 -7.47 -21.87
CA PHE A 116 -17.62 -8.67 -22.69
C PHE A 116 -17.94 -9.94 -21.90
N SER A 117 -17.68 -9.94 -20.58
CA SER A 117 -17.86 -11.11 -19.73
C SER A 117 -18.12 -10.72 -18.28
N ARG A 118 -18.74 -11.62 -17.53
CA ARG A 118 -18.84 -11.50 -16.08
C ARG A 118 -17.48 -11.77 -15.45
N ILE A 119 -17.09 -10.94 -14.49
CA ILE A 119 -15.80 -11.01 -13.82
C ILE A 119 -15.98 -11.68 -12.47
N GLY A 120 -15.23 -12.76 -12.25
CA GLY A 120 -15.10 -13.47 -10.98
C GLY A 120 -13.75 -13.18 -10.29
N PHE A 121 -13.48 -13.84 -9.17
CA PHE A 121 -12.24 -13.68 -8.42
C PHE A 121 -10.99 -14.09 -9.20
N TYR A 122 -11.12 -15.11 -10.05
CA TYR A 122 -10.02 -15.58 -10.88
C TYR A 122 -9.60 -14.54 -11.91
N GLU A 123 -10.55 -13.94 -12.60
CA GLU A 123 -10.30 -12.86 -13.58
C GLU A 123 -9.69 -11.65 -12.88
N LEU A 124 -10.23 -11.25 -11.73
CA LEU A 124 -9.68 -10.13 -10.94
C LEU A 124 -8.21 -10.36 -10.57
N LYS A 125 -7.86 -11.58 -10.16
CA LYS A 125 -6.47 -11.95 -9.86
C LYS A 125 -5.58 -11.84 -11.10
N LYS A 126 -6.04 -12.32 -12.27
CA LYS A 126 -5.31 -12.17 -13.54
C LYS A 126 -5.14 -10.71 -13.97
N MET A 127 -6.11 -9.85 -13.67
CA MET A 127 -6.04 -8.41 -13.92
C MET A 127 -5.12 -7.68 -12.93
N GLY A 128 -4.49 -8.39 -11.99
CA GLY A 128 -3.53 -7.84 -11.05
C GLY A 128 -4.15 -7.28 -9.76
N ALA A 129 -5.39 -7.63 -9.44
CA ALA A 129 -5.97 -7.29 -8.14
C ALA A 129 -5.33 -8.13 -7.02
N VAL A 130 -4.99 -7.49 -5.91
CA VAL A 130 -4.47 -8.15 -4.71
C VAL A 130 -5.66 -8.71 -3.92
N MET A 131 -6.08 -9.93 -4.27
CA MET A 131 -7.30 -10.56 -3.72
C MET A 131 -7.26 -10.74 -2.21
N LYS A 132 -6.06 -10.87 -1.59
CA LYS A 132 -5.90 -10.90 -0.13
C LYS A 132 -6.57 -9.69 0.55
N LYS A 133 -6.57 -8.51 -0.11
CA LYS A 133 -7.21 -7.28 0.38
C LYS A 133 -8.59 -7.07 -0.24
N ALA A 134 -8.68 -7.15 -1.57
CA ALA A 134 -9.86 -6.75 -2.33
C ALA A 134 -11.13 -7.54 -1.98
N LYS A 135 -11.02 -8.83 -1.67
CA LYS A 135 -12.16 -9.72 -1.43
C LYS A 135 -13.12 -9.26 -0.32
N TYR A 136 -12.64 -8.48 0.65
CA TYR A 136 -13.48 -7.96 1.75
C TYR A 136 -14.30 -6.72 1.38
N PHE A 137 -13.96 -6.09 0.25
CA PHE A 137 -14.47 -4.78 -0.16
C PHE A 137 -15.25 -4.80 -1.47
N ILE A 138 -15.43 -5.97 -2.08
CA ILE A 138 -16.08 -6.09 -3.40
C ILE A 138 -17.16 -7.16 -3.40
N THR A 139 -18.12 -7.01 -4.34
CA THR A 139 -18.95 -8.09 -4.85
C THR A 139 -18.70 -8.26 -6.34
N CYS A 140 -18.72 -9.50 -6.81
CA CYS A 140 -18.55 -9.88 -8.21
C CYS A 140 -19.52 -11.01 -8.55
N ASN A 141 -19.27 -11.75 -9.63
CA ASN A 141 -20.09 -12.91 -10.00
C ASN A 141 -20.09 -14.02 -8.93
N GLU A 142 -19.06 -14.06 -8.11
CA GLU A 142 -18.91 -14.94 -6.95
C GLU A 142 -19.11 -14.09 -5.68
N LEU A 143 -19.83 -14.63 -4.69
CA LEU A 143 -19.98 -13.95 -3.40
C LEU A 143 -18.72 -14.17 -2.56
N PRO A 144 -18.16 -13.15 -1.95
CA PRO A 144 -17.08 -13.30 -1.00
C PRO A 144 -17.58 -14.08 0.23
N GLU A 145 -16.73 -14.91 0.82
CA GLU A 145 -17.06 -15.65 2.04
C GLU A 145 -17.46 -14.72 3.19
N LYS A 146 -16.81 -13.58 3.29
CA LYS A 146 -17.04 -12.55 4.31
C LYS A 146 -16.70 -11.17 3.77
N THR A 147 -17.57 -10.22 4.05
CA THR A 147 -17.38 -8.81 3.69
C THR A 147 -16.95 -7.98 4.90
N ILE A 148 -16.59 -6.72 4.65
CA ILE A 148 -16.28 -5.76 5.72
C ILE A 148 -17.47 -5.56 6.68
N HIS A 149 -18.70 -5.65 6.20
CA HIS A 149 -19.88 -5.52 7.04
C HIS A 149 -20.04 -6.67 8.05
N GLU A 150 -19.68 -7.89 7.66
CA GLU A 150 -19.76 -9.07 8.53
C GLU A 150 -18.60 -9.12 9.53
N LEU A 151 -17.41 -8.74 9.10
CA LEU A 151 -16.20 -8.79 9.93
C LEU A 151 -16.00 -7.53 10.78
N GLY A 152 -16.59 -6.42 10.36
CA GLY A 152 -16.27 -5.09 10.86
C GLY A 152 -14.87 -4.62 10.48
N ALA A 153 -14.64 -3.32 10.58
CA ALA A 153 -13.33 -2.71 10.24
C ALA A 153 -12.17 -3.31 11.05
N TYR A 154 -12.41 -3.56 12.35
CA TYR A 154 -11.40 -4.18 13.22
C TYR A 154 -11.04 -5.61 12.79
N GLY A 155 -12.05 -6.43 12.45
CA GLY A 155 -11.82 -7.80 12.00
C GLY A 155 -11.01 -7.85 10.70
N VAL A 156 -11.39 -7.03 9.72
CA VAL A 156 -10.64 -6.92 8.45
C VAL A 156 -9.22 -6.42 8.69
N ARG A 157 -9.03 -5.39 9.53
CA ARG A 157 -7.70 -4.90 9.91
C ARG A 157 -6.84 -6.03 10.46
N LYS A 158 -7.34 -6.78 11.44
CA LYS A 158 -6.61 -7.89 12.08
C LYS A 158 -6.17 -8.97 11.08
N LEU A 159 -7.03 -9.29 10.10
CA LEU A 159 -6.71 -10.27 9.05
C LEU A 159 -5.68 -9.77 8.02
N LEU A 160 -5.61 -8.46 7.84
CA LEU A 160 -4.73 -7.83 6.85
C LEU A 160 -3.43 -7.30 7.43
N LEU A 161 -3.30 -7.21 8.74
CA LEU A 161 -2.03 -6.86 9.37
C LEU A 161 -0.94 -7.83 8.93
N PRO A 162 0.27 -7.33 8.64
CA PRO A 162 1.39 -8.19 8.34
C PRO A 162 1.66 -9.10 9.54
N THR A 163 1.66 -10.41 9.32
CA THR A 163 2.15 -11.35 10.33
C THR A 163 3.57 -10.95 10.70
N PRO A 164 3.92 -10.81 11.98
CA PRO A 164 5.29 -10.48 12.36
C PRO A 164 6.22 -11.49 11.69
N ARG A 165 7.08 -11.01 10.79
CA ARG A 165 8.13 -11.85 10.21
C ARG A 165 8.93 -12.41 11.40
N LYS A 166 9.06 -13.74 11.49
CA LYS A 166 10.09 -14.34 12.35
C LYS A 166 11.38 -13.57 12.05
N LYS A 167 12.03 -13.03 13.09
CA LYS A 167 13.34 -12.40 12.93
C LYS A 167 14.17 -13.35 12.09
N ILE A 168 14.54 -12.94 10.88
CA ILE A 168 15.53 -13.65 10.08
C ILE A 168 16.77 -13.58 10.96
N ASP A 169 17.32 -14.73 11.32
CA ASP A 169 18.54 -14.82 12.10
C ASP A 169 19.61 -14.03 11.32
N GLU A 170 20.17 -12.99 11.95
CA GLU A 170 21.15 -12.12 11.31
C GLU A 170 22.36 -12.88 10.77
N ARG A 171 22.56 -14.14 11.23
CA ARG A 171 23.57 -15.08 10.73
C ARG A 171 23.32 -15.57 9.31
N GLN A 172 22.09 -15.37 8.75
CA GLN A 172 21.75 -15.80 7.38
C GLN A 172 22.06 -14.74 6.31
N LEU A 173 22.60 -13.58 6.69
CA LEU A 173 22.96 -12.47 5.79
C LEU A 173 24.48 -12.35 5.55
N SER A 174 25.31 -13.21 6.10
CA SER A 174 26.73 -13.28 5.73
C SER A 174 26.85 -14.07 4.42
N PHE A 175 26.97 -13.39 3.31
CA PHE A 175 27.51 -13.98 2.08
C PHE A 175 28.99 -14.22 2.32
N ASP A 176 29.35 -15.48 2.51
CA ASP A 176 30.74 -15.92 2.49
C ASP A 176 31.21 -15.94 1.03
N PHE A 177 31.88 -14.85 0.62
CA PHE A 177 32.64 -14.85 -0.61
C PHE A 177 33.92 -15.61 -0.32
N GLY A 178 33.87 -16.95 -0.48
CA GLY A 178 35.05 -17.79 -0.36
C GLY A 178 36.17 -17.23 -1.23
N ASP A 179 37.29 -16.90 -0.56
CA ASP A 179 38.52 -16.50 -1.21
C ASP A 179 38.93 -17.59 -2.21
N THR A 180 38.81 -17.31 -3.49
CA THR A 180 39.46 -18.11 -4.54
C THR A 180 40.97 -17.85 -4.42
N GLU A 181 41.68 -18.74 -3.73
CA GLU A 181 43.16 -18.80 -3.82
C GLU A 181 43.54 -18.99 -5.28
N GLU A 182 44.12 -17.95 -5.88
CA GLU A 182 44.84 -18.03 -7.11
C GLU A 182 46.05 -18.93 -6.92
N ALA A 183 46.00 -20.13 -7.50
CA ALA A 183 47.15 -20.99 -7.62
C ALA A 183 48.15 -20.33 -8.60
N ALA A 184 49.31 -19.95 -8.07
CA ALA A 184 50.43 -19.47 -8.84
C ALA A 184 50.95 -20.56 -9.80
N PRO A 185 51.30 -20.21 -11.06
CA PRO A 185 51.91 -21.19 -11.97
C PRO A 185 53.36 -21.49 -11.57
N THR A 186 53.65 -22.74 -11.23
CA THR A 186 55.01 -23.27 -11.13
C THR A 186 55.61 -23.36 -12.53
N ASN A 187 56.68 -22.62 -12.75
CA ASN A 187 57.58 -22.84 -13.88
C ASN A 187 58.42 -24.08 -13.65
N GLU A 188 58.38 -25.03 -14.54
CA GLU A 188 59.49 -25.86 -15.01
C GLU A 188 59.44 -26.01 -16.54
#